data_0a11cc09da39bc560519e94d2f9cc338
#
_entry.id   0a11cc09da39bc560519e94d2f9cc338
#
_cell.length_a   1.000
_cell.length_b   1.000
_cell.length_c   1.000
_cell.angle_alpha   90.00
_cell.angle_beta   90.00
_cell.angle_gamma   90.00
#
_symmetry.space_group_name_H-M   'P 1'
#
loop_
_entity.id
_entity.type
_entity.pdbx_description
1 polymer ?
#
loop_
_entity_poly.entity_id
_entity_poly.type
_entity_poly.pdbx_seq_one_letter_code
_entity_poly.pdbx_strand_id
1 'polypeptide(L)'
;MIATIASAKVAIKDVLGEEPTPIDYLRVPWAIYCHPEVAFAGLTEAQAIEMGYDVVTKKDPFGGNGRARIVGETEGMVKVVAAKGPDGRAGQVLGVHMVGPWVTEQLGAGYLAVNWEAMVDEVAELIQPHPSLSETFGETMIALTGRGLHVG
;
A
#
# COMPACT_ATOMS: atom_id res chain seq x y z
N MET A 1 1.35 -11.80 14.81
CA MET A 1 0.82 -11.21 16.06
C MET A 1 -0.44 -10.36 15.84
N ILE A 2 -0.51 -9.47 14.85
CA ILE A 2 -1.70 -8.63 14.59
C ILE A 2 -2.90 -9.48 14.17
N ALA A 3 -2.71 -10.43 13.26
CA ALA A 3 -3.77 -11.38 12.87
C ALA A 3 -4.30 -12.19 14.06
N THR A 4 -3.46 -12.51 15.04
CA THR A 4 -3.85 -13.23 16.26
C THR A 4 -4.83 -12.43 17.12
N ILE A 5 -4.62 -11.12 17.30
CA ILE A 5 -5.50 -10.24 18.07
C ILE A 5 -6.85 -10.08 17.35
N ALA A 6 -6.82 -9.88 16.04
CA ALA A 6 -8.04 -9.78 15.24
C ALA A 6 -8.84 -11.09 15.28
N SER A 7 -8.19 -12.25 15.11
CA SER A 7 -8.81 -13.56 15.22
C SER A 7 -9.40 -13.81 16.62
N ALA A 8 -8.71 -13.40 17.67
CA ALA A 8 -9.22 -13.50 19.04
C ALA A 8 -10.49 -12.66 19.23
N LYS A 9 -10.55 -11.45 18.69
CA LYS A 9 -11.78 -10.61 18.74
C LYS A 9 -12.95 -11.27 18.03
N VAL A 10 -12.71 -11.85 16.83
CA VAL A 10 -13.73 -12.59 16.09
C VAL A 10 -14.25 -13.76 16.91
N ALA A 11 -13.36 -14.60 17.45
CA ALA A 11 -13.72 -15.77 18.24
C ALA A 11 -14.48 -15.41 19.52
N ILE A 12 -14.07 -14.36 20.24
CA ILE A 12 -14.76 -13.91 21.45
C ILE A 12 -16.17 -13.42 21.12
N LYS A 13 -16.34 -12.64 20.07
CA LYS A 13 -17.66 -12.16 19.63
C LYS A 13 -18.58 -13.31 19.24
N ASP A 14 -18.06 -14.29 18.51
CA ASP A 14 -18.81 -15.49 18.12
C ASP A 14 -19.28 -16.27 19.36
N VAL A 15 -18.40 -16.51 20.34
CA VAL A 15 -18.75 -17.18 21.62
C VAL A 15 -19.79 -16.41 22.40
N LEU A 16 -19.77 -15.07 22.34
CA LEU A 16 -20.76 -14.23 23.03
C LEU A 16 -22.11 -14.13 22.29
N GLY A 17 -22.24 -14.76 21.11
CA GLY A 17 -23.43 -14.68 20.28
C GLY A 17 -23.62 -13.35 19.57
N GLU A 18 -22.52 -12.55 19.44
CA GLU A 18 -22.49 -11.37 18.60
C GLU A 18 -22.16 -11.76 17.15
N GLU A 19 -22.50 -10.91 16.19
CA GLU A 19 -22.08 -11.08 14.79
C GLU A 19 -20.72 -10.45 14.55
N PRO A 20 -19.61 -11.24 14.50
CA PRO A 20 -18.29 -10.69 14.24
C PRO A 20 -18.12 -10.38 12.74
N THR A 21 -17.44 -9.29 12.43
CA THR A 21 -16.97 -9.03 11.06
C THR A 21 -15.83 -10.01 10.75
N PRO A 22 -15.93 -10.85 9.71
CA PRO A 22 -14.86 -11.75 9.30
C PRO A 22 -13.58 -10.99 8.94
N ILE A 23 -12.42 -11.63 9.16
CA ILE A 23 -11.14 -11.06 8.73
C ILE A 23 -10.95 -11.37 7.24
N ASP A 24 -10.79 -10.32 6.44
CA ASP A 24 -10.31 -10.47 5.07
C ASP A 24 -8.78 -10.60 5.09
N TYR A 25 -8.29 -11.83 4.97
CA TYR A 25 -6.85 -12.11 5.01
C TYR A 25 -6.08 -11.53 3.82
N LEU A 26 -6.75 -11.21 2.72
CA LEU A 26 -6.11 -10.53 1.57
C LEU A 26 -5.81 -9.05 1.86
N ARG A 27 -6.47 -8.47 2.85
CA ARG A 27 -6.32 -7.07 3.25
C ARG A 27 -5.55 -6.87 4.55
N VAL A 28 -5.07 -7.95 5.20
CA VAL A 28 -4.27 -7.86 6.43
C VAL A 28 -2.91 -7.24 6.12
N PRO A 29 -2.42 -6.29 6.95
CA PRO A 29 -1.10 -5.73 6.74
C PRO A 29 -0.01 -6.71 7.19
N TRP A 30 1.07 -6.79 6.43
CA TRP A 30 2.25 -7.60 6.72
C TRP A 30 3.47 -6.73 6.90
N ALA A 31 4.30 -7.08 7.88
CA ALA A 31 5.54 -6.41 8.19
C ALA A 31 6.64 -7.42 8.48
N ILE A 32 7.80 -7.27 7.85
CA ILE A 32 9.00 -8.08 8.05
C ILE A 32 10.12 -7.13 8.46
N TYR A 33 10.56 -7.26 9.73
CA TYR A 33 11.59 -6.42 10.35
C TYR A 33 12.98 -6.95 10.01
N CYS A 34 13.36 -6.81 8.75
CA CYS A 34 14.71 -7.07 8.24
C CYS A 34 15.36 -5.73 7.82
N HIS A 35 16.52 -5.77 7.17
CA HIS A 35 17.13 -4.58 6.60
C HIS A 35 17.51 -4.84 5.13
N PRO A 36 16.93 -4.07 4.18
CA PRO A 36 15.82 -3.14 4.34
C PRO A 36 14.52 -3.83 4.78
N GLU A 37 13.62 -3.10 5.45
CA GLU A 37 12.32 -3.63 5.88
C GLU A 37 11.43 -3.97 4.69
N VAL A 38 10.46 -4.89 4.90
CA VAL A 38 9.43 -5.22 3.91
C VAL A 38 8.06 -5.06 4.54
N ALA A 39 7.16 -4.35 3.89
CA ALA A 39 5.78 -4.18 4.33
C ALA A 39 4.81 -4.20 3.16
N PHE A 40 3.64 -4.80 3.34
CA PHE A 40 2.63 -4.83 2.28
C PHE A 40 1.23 -5.05 2.83
N ALA A 41 0.24 -4.62 2.05
CA ALA A 41 -1.18 -4.89 2.26
C ALA A 41 -1.88 -5.03 0.91
N GLY A 42 -2.92 -5.86 0.86
CA GLY A 42 -3.71 -6.09 -0.36
C GLY A 42 -3.08 -7.09 -1.33
N LEU A 43 -3.58 -7.06 -2.55
CA LEU A 43 -3.26 -8.04 -3.58
C LEU A 43 -1.89 -7.76 -4.23
N THR A 44 -1.14 -8.82 -4.50
CA THR A 44 -0.06 -8.76 -5.48
C THR A 44 -0.63 -8.60 -6.89
N GLU A 45 0.18 -8.14 -7.83
CA GLU A 45 -0.21 -8.04 -9.25
C GLU A 45 -0.71 -9.39 -9.80
N ALA A 46 -0.02 -10.49 -9.47
CA ALA A 46 -0.41 -11.83 -9.91
C ALA A 46 -1.77 -12.27 -9.33
N GLN A 47 -2.01 -12.03 -8.03
CA GLN A 47 -3.29 -12.32 -7.39
C GLN A 47 -4.43 -11.50 -7.98
N ALA A 48 -4.20 -10.20 -8.23
CA ALA A 48 -5.20 -9.34 -8.84
C ALA A 48 -5.59 -9.83 -10.25
N ILE A 49 -4.62 -10.22 -11.07
CA ILE A 49 -4.87 -10.80 -12.40
C ILE A 49 -5.63 -12.12 -12.29
N GLU A 50 -5.23 -13.01 -11.39
CA GLU A 50 -5.90 -14.29 -11.15
C GLU A 50 -7.37 -14.11 -10.72
N MET A 51 -7.65 -13.05 -9.95
CA MET A 51 -9.01 -12.66 -9.55
C MET A 51 -9.81 -11.96 -10.66
N GLY A 52 -9.24 -11.76 -11.85
CA GLY A 52 -9.91 -11.20 -13.01
C GLY A 52 -9.84 -9.68 -13.15
N TYR A 53 -9.01 -9.00 -12.35
CA TYR A 53 -8.79 -7.57 -12.53
C TYR A 53 -7.89 -7.30 -13.74
N ASP A 54 -8.24 -6.31 -14.57
CA ASP A 54 -7.27 -5.63 -15.42
C ASP A 54 -6.49 -4.66 -14.53
N VAL A 55 -5.16 -4.77 -14.51
CA VAL A 55 -4.34 -4.06 -13.53
C VAL A 55 -3.40 -3.06 -14.19
N VAL A 56 -3.11 -2.01 -13.46
CA VAL A 56 -2.00 -1.09 -13.72
C VAL A 56 -1.13 -1.00 -12.47
N THR A 57 0.19 -0.97 -12.66
CA THR A 57 1.14 -0.91 -11.55
C THR A 57 2.15 0.19 -11.76
N LYS A 58 2.62 0.76 -10.65
CA LYS A 58 3.74 1.70 -10.65
C LYS A 58 4.70 1.34 -9.52
N LYS A 59 6.00 1.55 -9.79
CA LYS A 59 7.08 1.39 -8.81
C LYS A 59 7.89 2.68 -8.78
N ASP A 60 8.16 3.19 -7.59
CA ASP A 60 9.04 4.32 -7.39
C ASP A 60 10.12 3.99 -6.37
N PRO A 61 11.41 4.15 -6.73
CA PRO A 61 12.53 3.83 -5.85
C PRO A 61 12.75 4.92 -4.80
N PHE A 62 13.18 4.53 -3.59
CA PHE A 62 13.62 5.48 -2.55
C PHE A 62 14.86 6.27 -2.96
N GLY A 63 15.63 5.82 -3.95
CA GLY A 63 16.76 6.57 -4.50
C GLY A 63 16.41 7.96 -5.06
N GLY A 64 15.15 8.18 -5.46
CA GLY A 64 14.61 9.50 -5.86
C GLY A 64 14.14 10.36 -4.70
N ASN A 65 13.95 9.79 -3.49
CA ASN A 65 13.36 10.48 -2.35
C ASN A 65 14.40 11.32 -1.58
N GLY A 66 14.11 12.60 -1.35
CA GLY A 66 14.99 13.53 -0.65
C GLY A 66 15.27 13.11 0.80
N ARG A 67 14.28 12.63 1.53
CA ARG A 67 14.46 12.19 2.92
C ARG A 67 15.30 10.92 3.01
N ALA A 68 15.12 9.96 2.10
CA ALA A 68 15.93 8.75 2.01
C ALA A 68 17.42 9.09 1.82
N ARG A 69 17.72 10.09 0.98
CA ARG A 69 19.08 10.61 0.80
C ARG A 69 19.65 11.27 2.05
N ILE A 70 18.83 12.05 2.77
CA ILE A 70 19.23 12.70 4.02
C ILE A 70 19.61 11.68 5.10
N VAL A 71 18.83 10.60 5.23
CA VAL A 71 19.10 9.54 6.23
C VAL A 71 20.13 8.51 5.74
N GLY A 72 20.55 8.56 4.47
CA GLY A 72 21.54 7.65 3.90
C GLY A 72 20.99 6.25 3.55
N GLU A 73 19.66 6.09 3.49
CA GLU A 73 19.01 4.81 3.22
C GLU A 73 18.14 4.92 1.95
N THR A 74 18.72 4.66 0.79
CA THR A 74 18.11 4.85 -0.53
C THR A 74 17.68 3.55 -1.20
N GLU A 75 17.94 2.40 -0.57
CA GLU A 75 17.58 1.10 -1.12
C GLU A 75 16.08 0.83 -0.97
N GLY A 76 15.51 0.21 -2.00
CA GLY A 76 14.12 -0.22 -1.99
C GLY A 76 13.20 0.63 -2.84
N MET A 77 11.91 0.37 -2.71
CA MET A 77 10.87 0.99 -3.53
C MET A 77 9.49 0.88 -2.89
N VAL A 78 8.57 1.69 -3.37
CA VAL A 78 7.13 1.52 -3.21
C VAL A 78 6.55 1.00 -4.52
N LYS A 79 5.73 -0.06 -4.47
CA LYS A 79 4.93 -0.55 -5.60
C LYS A 79 3.45 -0.47 -5.24
N VAL A 80 2.66 0.13 -6.12
CA VAL A 80 1.20 0.13 -6.04
C VAL A 80 0.62 -0.71 -7.16
N VAL A 81 -0.39 -1.50 -6.83
CA VAL A 81 -1.23 -2.27 -7.75
C VAL A 81 -2.62 -1.66 -7.70
N ALA A 82 -3.14 -1.22 -8.84
CA ALA A 82 -4.48 -0.64 -8.96
C ALA A 82 -5.29 -1.35 -10.04
N ALA A 83 -6.60 -1.39 -9.87
CA ALA A 83 -7.50 -1.81 -10.93
C ALA A 83 -7.49 -0.77 -12.05
N LYS A 84 -7.55 -1.23 -13.29
CA LYS A 84 -7.69 -0.37 -14.44
C LYS A 84 -9.18 -0.12 -14.70
N GLY A 85 -9.56 1.14 -14.74
CA GLY A 85 -10.93 1.55 -15.01
C GLY A 85 -11.33 1.35 -16.48
N PRO A 86 -12.63 1.47 -16.80
CA PRO A 86 -13.14 1.34 -18.16
C PRO A 86 -12.56 2.38 -19.14
N ASP A 87 -12.12 3.52 -18.63
CA ASP A 87 -11.43 4.58 -19.36
C ASP A 87 -9.92 4.33 -19.56
N GLY A 88 -9.41 3.19 -19.08
CA GLY A 88 -8.01 2.80 -19.15
C GLY A 88 -7.13 3.43 -18.07
N ARG A 89 -7.66 4.27 -17.17
CA ARG A 89 -6.93 4.93 -16.08
C ARG A 89 -6.83 4.04 -14.86
N ALA A 90 -5.87 4.37 -13.98
CA ALA A 90 -5.77 3.72 -12.68
C ALA A 90 -6.99 4.09 -11.81
N GLY A 91 -7.66 3.08 -11.28
CA GLY A 91 -8.85 3.19 -10.45
C GLY A 91 -8.56 2.81 -9.00
N GLN A 92 -9.29 1.83 -8.47
CA GLN A 92 -9.19 1.38 -7.09
C GLN A 92 -7.81 0.82 -6.74
N VAL A 93 -7.28 1.20 -5.59
CA VAL A 93 -6.04 0.63 -5.02
C VAL A 93 -6.31 -0.79 -4.52
N LEU A 94 -5.66 -1.77 -5.16
CA LEU A 94 -5.80 -3.19 -4.82
C LEU A 94 -4.70 -3.70 -3.89
N GLY A 95 -3.50 -3.11 -3.97
CA GLY A 95 -2.38 -3.51 -3.13
C GLY A 95 -1.26 -2.48 -3.09
N VAL A 96 -0.57 -2.45 -1.95
CA VAL A 96 0.60 -1.60 -1.71
C VAL A 96 1.71 -2.46 -1.13
N HIS A 97 2.88 -2.42 -1.75
CA HIS A 97 4.05 -3.22 -1.40
C HIS A 97 5.27 -2.31 -1.29
N MET A 98 5.98 -2.41 -0.19
CA MET A 98 7.10 -1.55 0.13
C MET A 98 8.31 -2.37 0.58
N VAL A 99 9.49 -1.97 0.12
CA VAL A 99 10.78 -2.43 0.62
C VAL A 99 11.63 -1.19 0.84
N GLY A 100 12.21 -1.02 2.02
CA GLY A 100 13.06 0.16 2.27
C GLY A 100 13.09 0.60 3.73
N PRO A 101 13.58 1.83 3.99
CA PRO A 101 13.70 2.34 5.35
C PRO A 101 12.33 2.60 5.98
N TRP A 102 12.11 2.01 7.16
CA TRP A 102 10.92 2.21 7.99
C TRP A 102 9.57 2.04 7.25
N VAL A 103 9.54 1.14 6.26
CA VAL A 103 8.31 0.91 5.49
C VAL A 103 7.23 0.23 6.33
N THR A 104 7.59 -0.44 7.42
CA THR A 104 6.65 -1.01 8.37
C THR A 104 5.82 0.07 9.07
N GLU A 105 6.39 1.26 9.31
CA GLU A 105 5.69 2.42 9.86
C GLU A 105 4.93 3.21 8.79
N GLN A 106 5.43 3.21 7.55
CA GLN A 106 4.83 3.95 6.43
C GLN A 106 3.60 3.25 5.84
N LEU A 107 3.48 1.93 6.01
CA LEU A 107 2.41 1.12 5.39
C LEU A 107 1.00 1.60 5.76
N GLY A 108 0.82 2.30 6.89
CA GLY A 108 -0.49 2.69 7.41
C GLY A 108 -1.38 3.39 6.39
N ALA A 109 -0.84 4.33 5.61
CA ALA A 109 -1.58 5.01 4.55
C ALA A 109 -2.01 4.05 3.41
N GLY A 110 -1.09 3.18 2.98
CA GLY A 110 -1.37 2.16 1.98
C GLY A 110 -2.39 1.12 2.47
N TYR A 111 -2.31 0.74 3.74
CA TYR A 111 -3.27 -0.16 4.36
C TYR A 111 -4.70 0.44 4.39
N LEU A 112 -4.82 1.71 4.75
CA LEU A 112 -6.10 2.42 4.71
C LEU A 112 -6.65 2.52 3.28
N ALA A 113 -5.80 2.87 2.30
CA ALA A 113 -6.19 2.97 0.90
C ALA A 113 -6.78 1.65 0.38
N VAL A 114 -6.14 0.51 0.68
CA VAL A 114 -6.62 -0.83 0.30
C VAL A 114 -7.95 -1.17 0.99
N ASN A 115 -8.06 -0.92 2.31
CA ASN A 115 -9.23 -1.34 3.09
C ASN A 115 -10.46 -0.46 2.84
N TRP A 116 -10.26 0.81 2.52
CA TRP A 116 -11.33 1.74 2.18
C TRP A 116 -11.64 1.79 0.68
N GLU A 117 -10.97 0.92 -0.10
CA GLU A 117 -11.18 0.83 -1.55
C GLU A 117 -10.97 2.18 -2.24
N ALA A 118 -9.99 2.97 -1.72
CA ALA A 118 -9.69 4.30 -2.21
C ALA A 118 -9.28 4.28 -3.69
N MET A 119 -9.69 5.30 -4.42
CA MET A 119 -9.27 5.51 -5.80
C MET A 119 -7.88 6.16 -5.83
N VAL A 120 -7.09 5.78 -6.83
CA VAL A 120 -5.75 6.36 -7.04
C VAL A 120 -5.79 7.88 -7.11
N ASP A 121 -6.78 8.45 -7.81
CA ASP A 121 -6.94 9.92 -7.93
C ASP A 121 -7.18 10.58 -6.57
N GLU A 122 -7.95 9.95 -5.66
CA GLU A 122 -8.22 10.48 -4.31
C GLU A 122 -6.95 10.54 -3.46
N VAL A 123 -6.15 9.46 -3.50
CA VAL A 123 -4.89 9.39 -2.75
C VAL A 123 -3.83 10.32 -3.33
N ALA A 124 -3.80 10.49 -4.65
CA ALA A 124 -2.88 11.38 -5.35
C ALA A 124 -3.07 12.88 -5.02
N GLU A 125 -4.26 13.27 -4.56
CA GLU A 125 -4.54 14.67 -4.14
C GLU A 125 -4.09 14.95 -2.69
N LEU A 126 -3.67 13.93 -1.91
CA LEU A 126 -3.24 14.10 -0.53
C LEU A 126 -1.84 14.74 -0.46
N ILE A 127 -1.71 15.79 0.37
CA ILE A 127 -0.43 16.47 0.58
C ILE A 127 0.42 15.66 1.56
N GLN A 128 1.62 15.28 1.13
CA GLN A 128 2.60 14.62 1.98
C GLN A 128 3.51 15.66 2.69
N PRO A 129 3.94 15.39 3.92
CA PRO A 129 4.92 16.27 4.58
C PRO A 129 6.27 16.21 3.84
N HIS A 130 6.91 17.36 3.68
CA HIS A 130 8.21 17.47 3.00
C HIS A 130 9.33 17.94 3.95
N PRO A 131 10.53 17.32 3.96
CA PRO A 131 10.87 16.07 3.30
C PRO A 131 10.49 14.85 4.14
N SER A 132 9.88 13.84 3.54
CA SER A 132 9.49 12.61 4.23
C SER A 132 9.70 11.37 3.34
N LEU A 133 9.76 10.18 3.96
CA LEU A 133 9.81 8.92 3.23
C LEU A 133 8.44 8.60 2.59
N SER A 134 7.35 9.04 3.23
CA SER A 134 5.98 8.82 2.74
C SER A 134 5.68 9.52 1.41
N GLU A 135 6.48 10.54 1.03
CA GLU A 135 6.37 11.15 -0.30
C GLU A 135 6.53 10.14 -1.43
N THR A 136 7.35 9.07 -1.26
CA THR A 136 7.49 8.02 -2.28
C THR A 136 6.16 7.34 -2.56
N PHE A 137 5.34 7.08 -1.54
CA PHE A 137 3.99 6.55 -1.74
C PHE A 137 3.07 7.56 -2.46
N GLY A 138 3.08 8.82 -2.04
CA GLY A 138 2.32 9.89 -2.70
C GLY A 138 2.70 10.07 -4.17
N GLU A 139 3.99 10.13 -4.47
CA GLU A 139 4.52 10.23 -5.85
C GLU A 139 4.12 9.02 -6.70
N THR A 140 4.14 7.80 -6.13
CA THR A 140 3.67 6.59 -6.82
C THR A 140 2.20 6.73 -7.23
N MET A 141 1.36 7.29 -6.35
CA MET A 141 -0.06 7.54 -6.65
C MET A 141 -0.22 8.62 -7.73
N ILE A 142 0.51 9.75 -7.63
CA ILE A 142 0.50 10.81 -8.64
C ILE A 142 0.97 10.27 -10.00
N ALA A 143 2.01 9.44 -10.03
CA ALA A 143 2.52 8.83 -11.26
C ALA A 143 1.50 7.90 -11.94
N LEU A 144 0.69 7.17 -11.16
CA LEU A 144 -0.40 6.34 -11.68
C LEU A 144 -1.51 7.17 -12.35
N THR A 145 -1.69 8.44 -11.97
CA THR A 145 -2.62 9.36 -12.67
C THR A 145 -2.06 9.91 -13.99
N GLY A 146 -0.81 9.61 -14.32
CA GLY A 146 -0.09 10.19 -15.47
C GLY A 146 0.50 11.58 -15.22
N ARG A 147 0.44 12.10 -13.97
CA ARG A 147 0.92 13.44 -13.58
C ARG A 147 2.25 13.42 -12.80
N GLY A 148 2.96 12.29 -12.77
CA GLY A 148 4.17 12.14 -11.96
C GLY A 148 5.23 13.21 -12.26
N LEU A 149 5.81 13.80 -11.21
CA LEU A 149 6.83 14.84 -11.31
C LEU A 149 8.24 14.26 -11.53
N HIS A 150 8.47 13.05 -11.03
CA HIS A 150 9.77 12.39 -11.05
C HIS A 150 9.72 11.04 -11.79
N VAL A 151 8.98 10.99 -12.88
CA VAL A 151 8.90 9.79 -13.74
C VAL A 151 10.21 9.64 -14.51
N GLY A 152 11.04 8.69 -14.08
CA GLY A 152 12.14 8.13 -14.83
C GLY A 152 11.74 6.80 -15.46
#